data_f4126d81688ec940cf9ff24a97f0d013
#
_entry.id   f4126d81688ec940cf9ff24a97f0d013
#
_cell.length_a   1.000
_cell.length_b   1.000
_cell.length_c   1.000
_cell.angle_alpha   90.00
_cell.angle_beta   90.00
_cell.angle_gamma   90.00
#
_symmetry.space_group_name_H-M   'P 1'
#
loop_
_entity.id
_entity.type
_entity.pdbx_description
1 polymer ?
#
loop_
_entity_poly.entity_id
_entity_poly.type
_entity_poly.pdbx_seq_one_letter_code
_entity_poly.pdbx_strand_id
1 'polypeptide(L)'
;MRLWQQMGVAAALSLAVLGPVQAQTAGGSAAAASAAQALPASKPYVIAQTYTLQSQVLNEQRELNIMLPEGYHEHPELRYPVVYLLDGGQHEDFTHMAGAVQYASFSWVQRLPPVILVGIANTDRKRDMTFKASPKFVWPKWMHAYTDAYKNAGGSDAFIRYIETEVQPYVQQHFRTGPDKMLVGQSLAALLATEILLKKPALFNQYVMMSPSLWWDNQSLLKQAPQLLRNMPGAPMKVYLAVGNEGPEMVNDARALAALIRKHKPRNTQFVFEYLPKEDHGTILHPATLNAFAHFFPRPPEK
;
A
#
# COMPACT_ATOMS: atom_id res chain seq x y z
N MET A 1 -15.24 -15.37 14.73
CA MET A 1 -16.20 -15.41 13.61
C MET A 1 -17.54 -14.78 14.02
N ARG A 2 -17.57 -13.51 14.36
CA ARG A 2 -18.77 -12.67 14.65
C ARG A 2 -18.28 -11.27 14.89
N LEU A 3 -18.14 -10.40 13.85
CA LEU A 3 -18.03 -8.92 14.02
C LEU A 3 -18.00 -8.14 12.69
N TRP A 4 -18.39 -8.75 11.55
CA TRP A 4 -18.45 -8.05 10.25
C TRP A 4 -19.87 -7.93 9.67
N GLN A 5 -20.89 -7.91 10.54
CA GLN A 5 -22.29 -7.71 10.14
C GLN A 5 -22.89 -6.49 10.82
N GLN A 6 -22.47 -5.28 10.51
CA GLN A 6 -23.31 -4.09 10.70
C GLN A 6 -22.60 -2.87 10.10
N MET A 7 -22.82 -2.61 8.83
CA MET A 7 -22.87 -1.27 8.22
C MET A 7 -23.63 -1.36 6.89
N GLY A 8 -24.92 -1.70 7.00
CA GLY A 8 -25.90 -1.44 5.96
C GLY A 8 -26.64 -0.18 6.32
N VAL A 9 -26.28 0.96 5.74
CA VAL A 9 -27.08 2.18 5.82
C VAL A 9 -28.15 2.09 4.75
N ALA A 10 -29.37 1.74 5.18
CA ALA A 10 -30.57 1.86 4.37
C ALA A 10 -31.01 3.34 4.38
N ALA A 11 -30.89 4.01 3.24
CA ALA A 11 -31.51 5.32 3.03
C ALA A 11 -33.00 5.10 2.73
N ALA A 12 -33.86 5.35 3.71
CA ALA A 12 -35.30 5.40 3.53
C ALA A 12 -35.68 6.78 2.97
N LEU A 13 -36.15 6.82 1.73
CA LEU A 13 -36.80 8.01 1.15
C LEU A 13 -38.22 8.12 1.77
N SER A 14 -38.41 9.13 2.61
CA SER A 14 -39.75 9.53 3.08
C SER A 14 -40.33 10.59 2.12
N LEU A 15 -41.35 10.21 1.37
CA LEU A 15 -42.18 11.17 0.64
C LEU A 15 -43.05 11.93 1.64
N ALA A 16 -42.78 13.22 1.81
CA ALA A 16 -43.67 14.12 2.56
C ALA A 16 -44.70 14.73 1.61
N VAL A 17 -45.97 14.47 1.91
CA VAL A 17 -47.13 15.07 1.25
C VAL A 17 -47.27 16.52 1.76
N LEU A 18 -47.23 17.48 0.83
CA LEU A 18 -47.45 18.90 1.11
C LEU A 18 -48.94 19.20 1.19
N GLY A 19 -49.41 19.52 2.38
CA GLY A 19 -50.68 20.20 2.58
C GLY A 19 -50.50 21.73 2.69
N PRO A 20 -51.51 22.56 2.37
CA PRO A 20 -51.35 23.99 2.29
C PRO A 20 -51.31 24.60 3.71
N VAL A 21 -50.24 25.36 4.01
CA VAL A 21 -50.14 26.16 5.24
C VAL A 21 -50.53 27.61 4.94
N GLN A 22 -51.54 28.03 5.66
CA GLN A 22 -51.98 29.43 5.69
C GLN A 22 -50.92 30.35 6.31
N ALA A 23 -50.72 31.51 5.69
CA ALA A 23 -49.85 32.55 6.21
C ALA A 23 -50.46 33.19 7.47
N GLN A 24 -49.78 33.08 8.60
CA GLN A 24 -49.97 33.92 9.76
C GLN A 24 -48.77 34.87 9.87
N THR A 25 -49.08 36.16 9.71
CA THR A 25 -48.15 37.24 10.02
C THR A 25 -48.11 37.42 11.54
N ALA A 26 -46.96 37.22 12.15
CA ALA A 26 -46.70 37.64 13.52
C ALA A 26 -45.22 37.99 13.70
N GLY A 27 -45.02 39.22 14.04
CA GLY A 27 -44.10 39.77 15.00
C GLY A 27 -42.63 39.31 15.02
N GLY A 28 -41.77 40.29 14.79
CA GLY A 28 -40.31 40.16 14.81
C GLY A 28 -39.71 39.36 15.98
N SER A 29 -38.98 38.36 15.64
CA SER A 29 -37.90 37.85 16.48
C SER A 29 -36.63 37.97 15.64
N ALA A 30 -35.78 38.92 16.06
CA ALA A 30 -34.42 39.02 15.54
C ALA A 30 -33.74 37.68 15.87
N ALA A 31 -33.68 36.80 14.87
CA ALA A 31 -32.82 35.62 14.94
C ALA A 31 -31.40 36.12 15.15
N ALA A 32 -30.87 35.94 16.35
CA ALA A 32 -29.47 36.10 16.64
C ALA A 32 -28.72 35.14 15.68
N ALA A 33 -28.21 35.68 14.58
CA ALA A 33 -27.23 35.00 13.76
C ALA A 33 -26.09 34.68 14.72
N SER A 34 -25.96 33.39 15.09
CA SER A 34 -24.79 32.88 15.81
C SER A 34 -23.59 33.29 14.97
N ALA A 35 -22.88 34.31 15.39
CA ALA A 35 -21.64 34.71 14.78
C ALA A 35 -20.72 33.46 14.88
N ALA A 36 -20.53 32.77 13.77
CA ALA A 36 -19.56 31.70 13.69
C ALA A 36 -18.24 32.28 14.19
N GLN A 37 -17.79 31.78 15.32
CA GLN A 37 -16.56 32.25 15.96
C GLN A 37 -15.43 32.05 14.98
N ALA A 38 -14.77 33.09 14.51
CA ALA A 38 -13.67 33.01 13.58
C ALA A 38 -12.58 32.12 14.20
N LEU A 39 -12.16 31.11 13.45
CA LEU A 39 -11.07 30.24 13.88
C LEU A 39 -9.80 31.10 14.09
N PRO A 40 -8.98 30.78 15.09
CA PRO A 40 -7.71 31.46 15.30
C PRO A 40 -6.78 31.30 14.08
N ALA A 41 -5.82 32.20 13.95
CA ALA A 41 -4.83 32.16 12.88
C ALA A 41 -4.11 30.80 12.90
N SER A 42 -4.01 30.16 11.75
CA SER A 42 -3.37 28.85 11.56
C SER A 42 -2.49 28.84 10.32
N LYS A 43 -1.57 27.89 10.26
CA LYS A 43 -0.76 27.59 9.07
C LYS A 43 -0.93 26.13 8.69
N PRO A 44 -0.82 25.78 7.39
CA PRO A 44 -0.84 24.38 6.96
C PRO A 44 0.29 23.60 7.62
N TYR A 45 -0.01 22.34 8.01
CA TYR A 45 0.99 21.34 8.37
C TYR A 45 1.12 20.37 7.19
N VAL A 46 2.17 20.56 6.38
CA VAL A 46 2.36 19.81 5.12
C VAL A 46 3.25 18.61 5.38
N ILE A 47 2.71 17.42 5.14
CA ILE A 47 3.43 16.13 5.27
C ILE A 47 4.05 15.72 3.92
N ALA A 48 3.32 15.92 2.81
CA ALA A 48 3.72 15.49 1.48
C ALA A 48 3.13 16.41 0.40
N GLN A 49 3.59 16.23 -0.84
CA GLN A 49 3.03 16.86 -2.04
C GLN A 49 2.41 15.81 -2.94
N THR A 50 1.26 16.11 -3.53
CA THR A 50 0.63 15.28 -4.56
C THR A 50 1.03 15.75 -5.95
N TYR A 51 1.56 14.84 -6.75
CA TYR A 51 1.94 15.08 -8.14
C TYR A 51 1.02 14.27 -9.06
N THR A 52 0.50 14.91 -10.10
CA THR A 52 -0.35 14.26 -11.11
C THR A 52 0.48 13.90 -12.33
N LEU A 53 0.43 12.64 -12.74
CA LEU A 53 1.07 12.12 -13.94
C LEU A 53 0.00 11.69 -14.94
N GLN A 54 0.12 12.13 -16.21
CA GLN A 54 -0.63 11.55 -17.30
C GLN A 54 0.09 10.28 -17.76
N SER A 55 -0.42 9.12 -17.38
CA SER A 55 0.14 7.85 -17.81
C SER A 55 -0.20 7.55 -19.26
N GLN A 56 0.82 7.27 -20.05
CA GLN A 56 0.66 6.79 -21.43
C GLN A 56 0.38 5.27 -21.44
N VAL A 57 0.98 4.53 -20.51
CA VAL A 57 0.80 3.08 -20.39
C VAL A 57 -0.64 2.73 -19.99
N LEU A 58 -1.22 3.48 -19.05
CA LEU A 58 -2.57 3.23 -18.53
C LEU A 58 -3.64 4.09 -19.19
N ASN A 59 -3.24 5.10 -19.98
CA ASN A 59 -4.11 6.09 -20.62
C ASN A 59 -5.06 6.79 -19.64
N GLU A 60 -4.56 7.15 -18.47
CA GLU A 60 -5.32 7.81 -17.41
C GLU A 60 -4.43 8.71 -16.56
N GLN A 61 -5.01 9.64 -15.83
CA GLN A 61 -4.30 10.43 -14.82
C GLN A 61 -4.06 9.58 -13.57
N ARG A 62 -2.84 9.69 -13.02
CA ARG A 62 -2.40 9.01 -11.81
C ARG A 62 -1.83 10.01 -10.81
N GLU A 63 -1.97 9.73 -9.53
CA GLU A 63 -1.42 10.56 -8.46
C GLU A 63 -0.30 9.84 -7.74
N LEU A 64 0.75 10.60 -7.44
CA LEU A 64 1.85 10.20 -6.57
C LEU A 64 1.90 11.16 -5.38
N ASN A 65 1.81 10.63 -4.17
CA ASN A 65 2.05 11.39 -2.94
C ASN A 65 3.50 11.23 -2.54
N ILE A 66 4.25 12.32 -2.48
CA ILE A 66 5.70 12.27 -2.23
C ILE A 66 6.03 13.03 -0.96
N MET A 67 6.60 12.32 0.03
CA MET A 67 7.19 12.89 1.24
C MET A 67 8.71 12.87 1.13
N LEU A 68 9.31 14.01 1.32
CA LEU A 68 10.77 14.15 1.36
C LEU A 68 11.28 14.00 2.80
N PRO A 69 12.48 13.45 3.00
CA PRO A 69 13.07 13.35 4.32
C PRO A 69 13.39 14.73 4.91
N GLU A 70 13.45 14.81 6.24
CA GLU A 70 13.95 15.99 6.94
C GLU A 70 15.34 16.36 6.43
N GLY A 71 15.63 17.67 6.28
CA GLY A 71 16.90 18.14 5.77
C GLY A 71 17.11 17.94 4.26
N TYR A 72 16.09 17.53 3.51
CA TYR A 72 16.23 17.30 2.07
C TYR A 72 16.75 18.54 1.34
N HIS A 73 16.25 19.73 1.62
CA HIS A 73 16.66 20.97 0.92
C HIS A 73 17.98 21.55 1.44
N GLU A 74 18.34 21.24 2.67
CA GLU A 74 19.56 21.69 3.33
C GLU A 74 20.81 20.91 2.89
N HIS A 75 20.61 19.70 2.35
CA HIS A 75 21.67 18.76 1.95
C HIS A 75 21.57 18.40 0.46
N PRO A 76 21.90 19.33 -0.47
CA PRO A 76 21.73 19.10 -1.91
C PRO A 76 22.67 18.03 -2.48
N GLU A 77 23.73 17.69 -1.77
CA GLU A 77 24.71 16.64 -2.15
C GLU A 77 24.20 15.23 -1.86
N LEU A 78 23.23 15.07 -0.94
CA LEU A 78 22.77 13.75 -0.53
C LEU A 78 21.77 13.14 -1.53
N ARG A 79 21.84 11.82 -1.68
CA ARG A 79 20.88 11.01 -2.41
C ARG A 79 20.22 10.00 -1.46
N TYR A 80 18.94 9.77 -1.64
CA TYR A 80 18.12 9.06 -0.68
C TYR A 80 17.57 7.76 -1.26
N PRO A 81 17.54 6.67 -0.49
CA PRO A 81 16.73 5.50 -0.84
C PRO A 81 15.27 5.90 -1.06
N VAL A 82 14.56 5.14 -1.91
CA VAL A 82 13.16 5.41 -2.20
C VAL A 82 12.29 4.26 -1.69
N VAL A 83 11.29 4.58 -0.90
CA VAL A 83 10.22 3.65 -0.50
C VAL A 83 9.01 3.92 -1.38
N TYR A 84 8.64 2.96 -2.21
CA TYR A 84 7.42 2.97 -3.02
C TYR A 84 6.33 2.23 -2.26
N LEU A 85 5.25 2.92 -1.98
CA LEU A 85 4.08 2.39 -1.28
C LEU A 85 2.95 2.18 -2.29
N LEU A 86 2.51 0.95 -2.43
CA LEU A 86 1.22 0.64 -3.06
C LEU A 86 0.08 0.98 -2.10
N ASP A 87 -1.13 1.21 -2.60
CA ASP A 87 -2.21 1.82 -1.80
C ASP A 87 -1.78 3.16 -1.18
N GLY A 88 -1.06 3.97 -1.98
CA GLY A 88 -0.39 5.19 -1.52
C GLY A 88 -1.21 6.47 -1.70
N GLY A 89 -2.54 6.39 -1.83
CA GLY A 89 -3.43 7.53 -1.92
C GLY A 89 -3.61 8.27 -0.60
N GLN A 90 -4.10 9.51 -0.67
CA GLN A 90 -4.34 10.36 0.50
C GLN A 90 -5.32 9.74 1.51
N HIS A 91 -6.30 8.97 1.02
CA HIS A 91 -7.31 8.26 1.82
C HIS A 91 -7.04 6.75 1.91
N GLU A 92 -5.81 6.34 1.64
CA GLU A 92 -5.31 4.98 1.71
C GLU A 92 -4.20 4.91 2.78
N ASP A 93 -3.20 4.08 2.58
CA ASP A 93 -2.17 3.82 3.59
C ASP A 93 -1.07 4.91 3.68
N PHE A 94 -1.11 5.95 2.81
CA PHE A 94 -0.02 6.92 2.72
C PHE A 94 0.28 7.63 4.04
N THR A 95 -0.74 8.17 4.70
CA THR A 95 -0.56 8.93 5.96
C THR A 95 0.01 8.04 7.08
N HIS A 96 -0.44 6.78 7.14
CA HIS A 96 0.05 5.79 8.10
C HIS A 96 1.52 5.44 7.85
N MET A 97 1.88 5.24 6.58
CA MET A 97 3.26 4.95 6.20
C MET A 97 4.17 6.17 6.39
N ALA A 98 3.69 7.37 6.08
CA ALA A 98 4.44 8.60 6.30
C ALA A 98 4.83 8.78 7.77
N GLY A 99 3.89 8.53 8.70
CA GLY A 99 4.17 8.53 10.14
C GLY A 99 5.16 7.45 10.56
N ALA A 100 5.03 6.22 10.04
CA ALA A 100 5.95 5.12 10.34
C ALA A 100 7.37 5.41 9.82
N VAL A 101 7.50 5.94 8.60
CA VAL A 101 8.78 6.35 7.99
C VAL A 101 9.42 7.48 8.80
N GLN A 102 8.67 8.54 9.11
CA GLN A 102 9.17 9.64 9.92
C GLN A 102 9.70 9.15 11.27
N TYR A 103 8.89 8.37 12.00
CA TYR A 103 9.27 7.83 13.31
C TYR A 103 10.51 6.94 13.23
N ALA A 104 10.57 6.02 12.26
CA ALA A 104 11.68 5.10 12.09
C ALA A 104 12.99 5.80 11.73
N SER A 105 12.91 6.99 11.10
CA SER A 105 14.07 7.79 10.67
C SER A 105 14.62 8.74 11.74
N PHE A 106 13.94 8.92 12.88
CA PHE A 106 14.47 9.77 13.96
C PHE A 106 15.83 9.29 14.43
N SER A 107 16.74 10.24 14.75
CA SER A 107 18.12 9.98 15.15
C SER A 107 18.25 9.08 16.40
N TRP A 108 17.24 9.05 17.26
CA TRP A 108 17.18 8.17 18.45
C TRP A 108 16.45 6.85 18.19
N VAL A 109 15.71 6.72 17.08
CA VAL A 109 15.03 5.46 16.68
C VAL A 109 15.94 4.64 15.76
N GLN A 110 16.51 5.22 14.73
CA GLN A 110 17.52 4.62 13.83
C GLN A 110 17.11 3.25 13.26
N ARG A 111 15.86 3.15 12.78
CA ARG A 111 15.31 1.92 12.16
C ARG A 111 15.14 2.04 10.66
N LEU A 112 15.30 3.25 10.12
CA LEU A 112 15.27 3.55 8.70
C LEU A 112 16.21 4.73 8.45
N PRO A 113 17.06 4.71 7.41
CA PRO A 113 17.77 5.92 7.00
C PRO A 113 16.75 6.97 6.50
N PRO A 114 17.12 8.25 6.37
CA PRO A 114 16.32 9.23 5.66
C PRO A 114 15.97 8.72 4.25
N VAL A 115 14.68 8.68 3.89
CA VAL A 115 14.19 8.14 2.62
C VAL A 115 13.19 9.10 1.96
N ILE A 116 13.07 9.02 0.64
CA ILE A 116 11.93 9.58 -0.09
C ILE A 116 10.81 8.53 -0.04
N LEU A 117 9.62 8.89 0.46
CA LEU A 117 8.43 8.04 0.38
C LEU A 117 7.59 8.45 -0.83
N VAL A 118 7.29 7.51 -1.70
CA VAL A 118 6.47 7.67 -2.90
C VAL A 118 5.23 6.79 -2.77
N GLY A 119 4.09 7.37 -2.47
CA GLY A 119 2.80 6.68 -2.47
C GLY A 119 2.20 6.67 -3.87
N ILE A 120 1.89 5.50 -4.40
CA ILE A 120 1.22 5.33 -5.69
C ILE A 120 -0.27 5.14 -5.40
N ALA A 121 -1.07 6.19 -5.70
CA ALA A 121 -2.50 6.18 -5.43
C ALA A 121 -3.26 5.27 -6.42
N ASN A 122 -4.35 4.67 -5.95
CA ASN A 122 -5.20 3.83 -6.79
C ASN A 122 -6.19 4.67 -7.62
N THR A 123 -6.50 4.16 -8.81
CA THR A 123 -7.69 4.51 -9.60
C THR A 123 -8.65 3.31 -9.66
N ASP A 124 -8.15 2.15 -10.06
CA ASP A 124 -8.87 0.86 -9.97
C ASP A 124 -7.93 -0.19 -9.33
N ARG A 125 -8.00 -0.31 -8.02
CA ARG A 125 -7.13 -1.17 -7.23
C ARG A 125 -7.17 -2.64 -7.65
N LYS A 126 -8.38 -3.17 -7.97
CA LYS A 126 -8.54 -4.59 -8.32
C LYS A 126 -7.96 -4.87 -9.71
N ARG A 127 -8.13 -3.94 -10.65
CA ARG A 127 -7.50 -4.00 -11.97
C ARG A 127 -5.99 -4.02 -11.86
N ASP A 128 -5.44 -3.04 -11.12
CA ASP A 128 -4.02 -2.75 -11.12
C ASP A 128 -3.19 -3.77 -10.32
N MET A 129 -3.78 -4.38 -9.28
CA MET A 129 -3.06 -5.25 -8.35
C MET A 129 -3.33 -6.74 -8.54
N THR A 130 -4.00 -7.12 -9.61
CA THR A 130 -4.23 -8.52 -9.96
C THR A 130 -3.79 -8.80 -11.40
N PHE A 131 -3.14 -9.94 -11.61
CA PHE A 131 -2.89 -10.44 -12.96
C PHE A 131 -4.13 -11.15 -13.51
N LYS A 132 -4.16 -11.33 -14.83
CA LYS A 132 -5.29 -11.97 -15.50
C LYS A 132 -5.49 -13.39 -14.97
N ALA A 133 -6.64 -13.62 -14.37
CA ALA A 133 -6.99 -14.95 -13.87
C ALA A 133 -7.25 -15.93 -15.02
N SER A 134 -6.95 -17.19 -14.77
CA SER A 134 -7.26 -18.30 -15.68
C SER A 134 -8.78 -18.48 -15.83
N PRO A 135 -9.28 -18.95 -16.99
CA PRO A 135 -10.69 -19.34 -17.14
C PRO A 135 -11.14 -20.43 -16.15
N LYS A 136 -10.20 -21.12 -15.51
CA LYS A 136 -10.46 -22.14 -14.48
C LYS A 136 -10.42 -21.60 -13.06
N PHE A 137 -10.35 -20.29 -12.88
CA PHE A 137 -10.35 -19.67 -11.56
C PHE A 137 -11.66 -19.93 -10.84
N VAL A 138 -11.56 -20.45 -9.64
CA VAL A 138 -12.69 -20.67 -8.73
C VAL A 138 -12.53 -19.73 -7.54
N TRP A 139 -13.53 -18.88 -7.35
CA TRP A 139 -13.53 -17.95 -6.21
C TRP A 139 -13.56 -18.70 -4.87
N PRO A 140 -12.73 -18.33 -3.90
CA PRO A 140 -12.90 -18.80 -2.53
C PRO A 140 -14.31 -18.50 -2.01
N LYS A 141 -14.91 -19.41 -1.27
CA LYS A 141 -16.30 -19.26 -0.78
C LYS A 141 -16.55 -17.95 -0.04
N TRP A 142 -15.57 -17.50 0.75
CA TRP A 142 -15.66 -16.25 1.50
C TRP A 142 -15.58 -14.98 0.63
N MET A 143 -15.14 -15.10 -0.64
CA MET A 143 -15.10 -14.00 -1.61
C MET A 143 -16.37 -13.87 -2.45
N HIS A 144 -17.31 -14.83 -2.42
CA HIS A 144 -18.47 -14.85 -3.33
C HIS A 144 -19.32 -13.58 -3.26
N ALA A 145 -19.44 -12.95 -2.08
CA ALA A 145 -20.17 -11.69 -1.92
C ALA A 145 -19.47 -10.46 -2.53
N TYR A 146 -18.21 -10.59 -2.93
CA TYR A 146 -17.36 -9.47 -3.39
C TYR A 146 -16.91 -9.57 -4.85
N THR A 147 -17.33 -10.62 -5.57
CA THR A 147 -16.86 -10.91 -6.94
C THR A 147 -17.12 -9.76 -7.92
N ASP A 148 -18.24 -9.05 -7.80
CA ASP A 148 -18.58 -7.93 -8.66
C ASP A 148 -17.58 -6.76 -8.56
N ALA A 149 -16.92 -6.61 -7.42
CA ALA A 149 -15.89 -5.61 -7.25
C ALA A 149 -14.60 -5.90 -8.06
N TYR A 150 -14.48 -7.10 -8.63
CA TYR A 150 -13.33 -7.56 -9.41
C TYR A 150 -13.60 -7.65 -10.91
N LYS A 151 -14.69 -7.05 -11.39
CA LYS A 151 -15.06 -7.10 -12.82
C LYS A 151 -13.96 -6.59 -13.77
N ASN A 152 -13.12 -5.66 -13.29
CA ASN A 152 -12.01 -5.10 -14.04
C ASN A 152 -10.66 -5.75 -13.71
N ALA A 153 -10.62 -6.79 -12.88
CA ALA A 153 -9.39 -7.43 -12.43
C ALA A 153 -8.53 -7.97 -13.59
N GLY A 154 -7.21 -8.02 -13.41
CA GLY A 154 -6.32 -8.66 -14.38
C GLY A 154 -5.43 -7.71 -15.18
N GLY A 155 -5.18 -6.50 -14.71
CA GLY A 155 -4.38 -5.47 -15.38
C GLY A 155 -2.99 -5.25 -14.83
N SER A 156 -2.48 -6.10 -13.92
CA SER A 156 -1.18 -5.89 -13.25
C SER A 156 -0.01 -5.74 -14.21
N ASP A 157 -0.01 -6.42 -15.36
CA ASP A 157 1.06 -6.31 -16.35
C ASP A 157 1.23 -4.86 -16.86
N ALA A 158 0.12 -4.16 -17.11
CA ALA A 158 0.15 -2.75 -17.50
C ALA A 158 0.57 -1.87 -16.33
N PHE A 159 0.09 -2.16 -15.12
CA PHE A 159 0.45 -1.40 -13.93
C PHE A 159 1.94 -1.57 -13.56
N ILE A 160 2.49 -2.76 -13.68
CA ILE A 160 3.93 -3.01 -13.51
C ILE A 160 4.75 -2.21 -14.52
N ARG A 161 4.33 -2.18 -15.80
CA ARG A 161 4.98 -1.34 -16.81
C ARG A 161 4.90 0.16 -16.47
N TYR A 162 3.75 0.64 -16.00
CA TYR A 162 3.59 2.01 -15.51
C TYR A 162 4.60 2.34 -14.42
N ILE A 163 4.76 1.45 -13.43
CA ILE A 163 5.76 1.63 -12.36
C ILE A 163 7.18 1.66 -12.96
N GLU A 164 7.49 0.73 -13.86
CA GLU A 164 8.83 0.56 -14.46
C GLU A 164 9.20 1.73 -15.37
N THR A 165 8.28 2.17 -16.23
CA THR A 165 8.61 3.07 -17.34
C THR A 165 8.16 4.52 -17.12
N GLU A 166 7.31 4.78 -16.13
CA GLU A 166 6.79 6.13 -15.87
C GLU A 166 7.06 6.57 -14.43
N VAL A 167 6.64 5.80 -13.41
CA VAL A 167 6.79 6.22 -12.00
C VAL A 167 8.26 6.30 -11.60
N GLN A 168 9.04 5.23 -11.77
CA GLN A 168 10.44 5.22 -11.36
C GLN A 168 11.28 6.27 -12.12
N PRO A 169 11.17 6.39 -13.45
CA PRO A 169 11.85 7.45 -14.19
C PRO A 169 11.47 8.87 -13.74
N TYR A 170 10.15 9.12 -13.52
CA TYR A 170 9.69 10.40 -13.00
C TYR A 170 10.35 10.76 -11.67
N VAL A 171 10.34 9.83 -10.71
CA VAL A 171 10.93 10.04 -9.39
C VAL A 171 12.46 10.25 -9.51
N GLN A 172 13.15 9.48 -10.35
CA GLN A 172 14.58 9.63 -10.57
C GLN A 172 14.97 10.96 -11.23
N GLN A 173 14.12 11.47 -12.12
CA GLN A 173 14.36 12.73 -12.81
C GLN A 173 14.15 13.95 -11.90
N HIS A 174 13.16 13.89 -11.00
CA HIS A 174 12.73 15.06 -10.23
C HIS A 174 13.28 15.10 -8.80
N PHE A 175 13.78 13.97 -8.29
CA PHE A 175 14.25 13.84 -6.91
C PHE A 175 15.64 13.23 -6.82
N ARG A 176 16.38 13.55 -5.78
CA ARG A 176 17.72 13.03 -5.53
C ARG A 176 17.67 11.61 -4.97
N THR A 177 17.45 10.65 -5.84
CA THR A 177 17.34 9.23 -5.51
C THR A 177 18.69 8.53 -5.46
N GLY A 178 18.87 7.64 -4.50
CA GLY A 178 19.93 6.64 -4.44
C GLY A 178 19.56 5.34 -5.20
N PRO A 179 20.41 4.33 -5.13
CA PRO A 179 20.19 3.05 -5.84
C PRO A 179 19.14 2.15 -5.15
N ASP A 180 18.90 2.33 -3.86
CA ASP A 180 18.02 1.47 -3.10
C ASP A 180 16.55 1.83 -3.32
N LYS A 181 15.76 0.82 -3.70
CA LYS A 181 14.33 0.93 -3.98
C LYS A 181 13.59 -0.16 -3.21
N MET A 182 12.72 0.27 -2.28
CA MET A 182 11.85 -0.62 -1.51
C MET A 182 10.43 -0.56 -2.06
N LEU A 183 9.79 -1.73 -2.24
CA LEU A 183 8.36 -1.83 -2.54
C LEU A 183 7.63 -2.34 -1.31
N VAL A 184 6.57 -1.64 -0.91
CA VAL A 184 5.74 -1.97 0.24
C VAL A 184 4.30 -2.18 -0.21
N GLY A 185 3.68 -3.27 0.23
CA GLY A 185 2.26 -3.53 -0.05
C GLY A 185 1.64 -4.50 0.93
N GLN A 186 0.32 -4.37 1.10
CA GLN A 186 -0.52 -5.25 1.90
C GLN A 186 -1.64 -5.85 1.04
N SER A 187 -2.05 -7.10 1.32
CA SER A 187 -3.21 -7.73 0.67
C SER A 187 -3.01 -7.90 -0.85
N LEU A 188 -3.86 -7.30 -1.69
CA LEU A 188 -3.68 -7.28 -3.16
C LEU A 188 -2.41 -6.52 -3.58
N ALA A 189 -2.04 -5.47 -2.85
CA ALA A 189 -0.77 -4.79 -3.08
C ALA A 189 0.44 -5.71 -2.78
N ALA A 190 0.33 -6.57 -1.77
CA ALA A 190 1.35 -7.59 -1.50
C ALA A 190 1.32 -8.74 -2.53
N LEU A 191 0.16 -9.06 -3.13
CA LEU A 191 0.08 -9.96 -4.28
C LEU A 191 0.86 -9.39 -5.45
N LEU A 192 0.63 -8.11 -5.80
CA LEU A 192 1.37 -7.42 -6.85
C LEU A 192 2.88 -7.34 -6.54
N ALA A 193 3.25 -7.01 -5.30
CA ALA A 193 4.65 -6.99 -4.89
C ALA A 193 5.30 -8.38 -5.01
N THR A 194 4.55 -9.45 -4.70
CA THR A 194 5.00 -10.84 -4.92
C THR A 194 5.16 -11.15 -6.41
N GLU A 195 4.24 -10.70 -7.24
CA GLU A 195 4.31 -10.86 -8.70
C GLU A 195 5.55 -10.16 -9.27
N ILE A 196 5.82 -8.92 -8.85
CA ILE A 196 7.01 -8.16 -9.25
C ILE A 196 8.28 -8.87 -8.78
N LEU A 197 8.35 -9.28 -7.52
CA LEU A 197 9.49 -10.05 -6.99
C LEU A 197 9.81 -11.28 -7.83
N LEU A 198 8.80 -12.00 -8.27
CA LEU A 198 8.97 -13.26 -9.00
C LEU A 198 9.24 -13.07 -10.49
N LYS A 199 8.56 -12.09 -11.14
CA LYS A 199 8.60 -11.91 -12.60
C LYS A 199 9.54 -10.78 -13.06
N LYS A 200 9.75 -9.76 -12.22
CA LYS A 200 10.54 -8.55 -12.53
C LYS A 200 11.46 -8.15 -11.35
N PRO A 201 12.26 -9.09 -10.81
CA PRO A 201 13.01 -8.87 -9.56
C PRO A 201 14.02 -7.71 -9.61
N ALA A 202 14.39 -7.25 -10.81
CA ALA A 202 15.30 -6.12 -10.96
C ALA A 202 14.67 -4.73 -10.73
N LEU A 203 13.33 -4.64 -10.63
CA LEU A 203 12.66 -3.36 -10.41
C LEU A 203 12.92 -2.79 -9.01
N PHE A 204 13.05 -3.65 -8.02
CA PHE A 204 13.29 -3.26 -6.63
C PHE A 204 14.36 -4.17 -6.03
N ASN A 205 15.08 -3.68 -5.03
CA ASN A 205 16.04 -4.50 -4.28
C ASN A 205 15.60 -4.75 -2.83
N GLN A 206 14.45 -4.18 -2.42
CA GLN A 206 13.85 -4.43 -1.11
C GLN A 206 12.33 -4.59 -1.26
N TYR A 207 11.77 -5.59 -0.59
CA TYR A 207 10.34 -5.92 -0.64
C TYR A 207 9.79 -6.12 0.76
N VAL A 208 8.68 -5.44 1.07
CA VAL A 208 7.89 -5.62 2.30
C VAL A 208 6.49 -6.03 1.88
N MET A 209 6.18 -7.30 2.08
CA MET A 209 4.92 -7.93 1.66
C MET A 209 4.14 -8.39 2.89
N MET A 210 2.97 -7.80 3.12
CA MET A 210 2.13 -8.07 4.26
C MET A 210 0.83 -8.73 3.82
N SER A 211 0.54 -9.91 4.34
CA SER A 211 -0.72 -10.64 4.09
C SER A 211 -1.09 -10.76 2.61
N PRO A 212 -0.16 -11.25 1.75
CA PRO A 212 -0.41 -11.27 0.31
C PRO A 212 -1.61 -12.15 -0.06
N SER A 213 -2.48 -11.65 -0.96
CA SER A 213 -3.68 -12.33 -1.46
C SER A 213 -3.33 -13.46 -2.44
N LEU A 214 -2.50 -14.42 -2.01
CA LEU A 214 -1.98 -15.50 -2.86
C LEU A 214 -3.04 -16.52 -3.31
N TRP A 215 -4.23 -16.47 -2.72
CA TRP A 215 -5.41 -17.24 -3.15
C TRP A 215 -5.87 -16.89 -4.58
N TRP A 216 -5.47 -15.72 -5.10
CA TRP A 216 -5.83 -15.27 -6.44
C TRP A 216 -5.45 -16.31 -7.50
N ASP A 217 -6.36 -16.53 -8.45
CA ASP A 217 -6.21 -17.46 -9.57
C ASP A 217 -5.82 -18.88 -9.10
N ASN A 218 -6.50 -19.41 -8.09
CA ASN A 218 -6.24 -20.73 -7.52
C ASN A 218 -4.76 -20.91 -7.12
N GLN A 219 -4.15 -19.88 -6.53
CA GLN A 219 -2.73 -19.90 -6.09
C GLN A 219 -1.74 -20.11 -7.24
N SER A 220 -2.08 -19.66 -8.45
CA SER A 220 -1.23 -19.91 -9.64
C SER A 220 0.16 -19.29 -9.50
N LEU A 221 0.29 -18.15 -8.81
CA LEU A 221 1.58 -17.51 -8.56
C LEU A 221 2.47 -18.36 -7.64
N LEU A 222 1.91 -18.99 -6.60
CA LEU A 222 2.63 -19.95 -5.75
C LEU A 222 3.11 -21.19 -6.55
N LYS A 223 2.28 -21.69 -7.45
CA LYS A 223 2.63 -22.85 -8.31
C LYS A 223 3.79 -22.53 -9.25
N GLN A 224 3.91 -21.29 -9.71
CA GLN A 224 4.99 -20.81 -10.58
C GLN A 224 6.27 -20.44 -9.81
N ALA A 225 6.15 -20.08 -8.54
CA ALA A 225 7.24 -19.54 -7.73
C ALA A 225 8.53 -20.40 -7.73
N PRO A 226 8.49 -21.75 -7.66
CA PRO A 226 9.72 -22.55 -7.68
C PRO A 226 10.59 -22.36 -8.92
N GLN A 227 9.97 -22.20 -10.08
CA GLN A 227 10.68 -21.97 -11.33
C GLN A 227 11.21 -20.54 -11.42
N LEU A 228 10.36 -19.55 -11.08
CA LEU A 228 10.70 -18.14 -11.14
C LEU A 228 11.84 -17.79 -10.16
N LEU A 229 11.81 -18.33 -8.94
CA LEU A 229 12.86 -18.13 -7.93
C LEU A 229 14.21 -18.74 -8.36
N ARG A 230 14.22 -19.90 -9.03
CA ARG A 230 15.47 -20.49 -9.55
C ARG A 230 16.11 -19.65 -10.65
N ASN A 231 15.29 -18.93 -11.42
CA ASN A 231 15.74 -18.10 -12.53
C ASN A 231 16.01 -16.63 -12.08
N MET A 232 15.85 -16.33 -10.79
CA MET A 232 16.05 -14.99 -10.26
C MET A 232 17.53 -14.59 -10.33
N PRO A 233 17.86 -13.35 -10.76
CA PRO A 233 19.23 -12.86 -10.78
C PRO A 233 19.83 -12.84 -9.37
N GLY A 234 21.14 -13.11 -9.26
CA GLY A 234 21.85 -13.16 -7.98
C GLY A 234 22.20 -11.78 -7.37
N ALA A 235 21.53 -10.71 -7.75
CA ALA A 235 21.75 -9.38 -7.18
C ALA A 235 21.36 -9.36 -5.68
N PRO A 236 22.03 -8.55 -4.85
CA PRO A 236 21.65 -8.37 -3.45
C PRO A 236 20.22 -7.90 -3.31
N MET A 237 19.47 -8.56 -2.42
CA MET A 237 18.04 -8.26 -2.22
C MET A 237 17.65 -8.48 -0.75
N LYS A 238 16.70 -7.67 -0.25
CA LYS A 238 16.07 -7.86 1.06
C LYS A 238 14.58 -8.13 0.85
N VAL A 239 14.07 -9.20 1.45
CA VAL A 239 12.67 -9.60 1.34
C VAL A 239 12.12 -9.87 2.74
N TYR A 240 11.07 -9.15 3.09
CA TYR A 240 10.28 -9.36 4.29
C TYR A 240 8.87 -9.79 3.90
N LEU A 241 8.40 -10.87 4.48
CA LEU A 241 7.06 -11.40 4.30
C LEU A 241 6.42 -11.59 5.66
N ALA A 242 5.23 -11.04 5.88
CA ALA A 242 4.48 -11.25 7.10
C ALA A 242 3.04 -11.65 6.82
N VAL A 243 2.40 -12.32 7.79
CA VAL A 243 0.97 -12.63 7.77
C VAL A 243 0.43 -12.61 9.21
N GLY A 244 -0.76 -12.06 9.38
CA GLY A 244 -1.50 -12.07 10.64
C GLY A 244 -2.28 -13.38 10.86
N ASN A 245 -3.10 -13.41 11.90
CA ASN A 245 -4.04 -14.50 12.17
C ASN A 245 -5.32 -14.32 11.33
N GLU A 246 -5.23 -14.60 10.02
CA GLU A 246 -6.23 -14.27 9.01
C GLU A 246 -6.96 -15.48 8.45
N GLY A 247 -6.94 -16.57 9.20
CA GLY A 247 -7.53 -17.83 8.78
C GLY A 247 -6.55 -18.74 8.03
N PRO A 248 -6.94 -20.02 7.85
CA PRO A 248 -6.01 -21.05 7.36
C PRO A 248 -5.48 -20.80 5.97
N GLU A 249 -6.30 -20.27 5.05
CA GLU A 249 -5.93 -20.04 3.65
C GLU A 249 -4.81 -19.01 3.55
N MET A 250 -5.01 -17.81 4.08
CA MET A 250 -4.01 -16.74 4.04
C MET A 250 -2.71 -17.13 4.73
N VAL A 251 -2.81 -17.75 5.92
CA VAL A 251 -1.65 -18.16 6.70
C VAL A 251 -0.87 -19.29 6.00
N ASN A 252 -1.56 -20.29 5.45
CA ASN A 252 -0.90 -21.41 4.78
C ASN A 252 -0.25 -20.98 3.47
N ASP A 253 -0.89 -20.09 2.69
CA ASP A 253 -0.34 -19.56 1.45
C ASP A 253 0.93 -18.74 1.71
N ALA A 254 0.91 -17.85 2.73
CA ALA A 254 2.09 -17.10 3.12
C ALA A 254 3.24 -18.01 3.60
N ARG A 255 2.94 -19.04 4.40
CA ARG A 255 3.93 -20.05 4.83
C ARG A 255 4.49 -20.84 3.65
N ALA A 256 3.64 -21.21 2.68
CA ALA A 256 4.07 -21.88 1.47
C ALA A 256 5.04 -21.01 0.65
N LEU A 257 4.69 -19.73 0.43
CA LEU A 257 5.59 -18.79 -0.24
C LEU A 257 6.91 -18.65 0.52
N ALA A 258 6.86 -18.53 1.84
CA ALA A 258 8.06 -18.42 2.68
C ALA A 258 8.97 -19.65 2.54
N ALA A 259 8.39 -20.85 2.52
CA ALA A 259 9.14 -22.11 2.32
C ALA A 259 9.80 -22.14 0.93
N LEU A 260 9.09 -21.72 -0.12
CA LEU A 260 9.60 -21.66 -1.47
C LEU A 260 10.76 -20.65 -1.61
N ILE A 261 10.60 -19.46 -1.03
CA ILE A 261 11.68 -18.45 -1.02
C ILE A 261 12.90 -18.99 -0.28
N ARG A 262 12.76 -19.56 0.92
CA ARG A 262 13.89 -20.13 1.67
C ARG A 262 14.65 -21.21 0.87
N LYS A 263 13.91 -22.03 0.14
CA LYS A 263 14.48 -23.14 -0.63
C LYS A 263 15.19 -22.71 -1.91
N HIS A 264 14.67 -21.68 -2.59
CA HIS A 264 15.07 -21.36 -3.96
C HIS A 264 15.69 -19.97 -4.15
N LYS A 265 15.68 -19.09 -3.14
CA LYS A 265 16.21 -17.73 -3.24
C LYS A 265 17.70 -17.72 -3.60
N PRO A 266 18.18 -16.68 -4.31
CA PRO A 266 19.61 -16.46 -4.50
C PRO A 266 20.36 -16.32 -3.17
N ARG A 267 21.65 -16.69 -3.14
CA ARG A 267 22.47 -16.63 -1.90
C ARG A 267 22.53 -15.23 -1.29
N ASN A 268 22.55 -14.18 -2.13
CA ASN A 268 22.64 -12.78 -1.69
C ASN A 268 21.29 -12.18 -1.28
N THR A 269 20.23 -12.99 -1.11
CA THR A 269 18.92 -12.53 -0.65
C THR A 269 18.81 -12.70 0.86
N GLN A 270 18.69 -11.60 1.60
CA GLN A 270 18.22 -11.60 2.98
C GLN A 270 16.72 -11.83 2.98
N PHE A 271 16.23 -12.87 3.64
CA PHE A 271 14.82 -13.20 3.72
C PHE A 271 14.35 -13.39 5.15
N VAL A 272 13.28 -12.70 5.51
CA VAL A 272 12.60 -12.80 6.80
C VAL A 272 11.14 -13.16 6.55
N PHE A 273 10.60 -14.08 7.35
CA PHE A 273 9.18 -14.40 7.42
C PHE A 273 8.71 -14.34 8.85
N GLU A 274 7.63 -13.59 9.09
CA GLU A 274 6.98 -13.49 10.39
C GLU A 274 5.49 -13.86 10.31
N TYR A 275 5.05 -14.67 11.28
CA TYR A 275 3.65 -14.85 11.60
C TYR A 275 3.35 -14.00 12.84
N LEU A 276 2.41 -13.08 12.73
CA LEU A 276 2.02 -12.14 13.79
C LEU A 276 0.65 -12.55 14.36
N PRO A 277 0.62 -13.45 15.36
CA PRO A 277 -0.63 -14.08 15.83
C PRO A 277 -1.58 -13.13 16.55
N LYS A 278 -1.11 -11.96 16.95
CA LYS A 278 -1.92 -10.92 17.61
C LYS A 278 -2.55 -9.94 16.60
N GLU A 279 -2.10 -9.98 15.34
CA GLU A 279 -2.58 -9.14 14.28
C GLU A 279 -3.55 -9.90 13.38
N ASP A 280 -4.49 -9.17 12.80
CA ASP A 280 -5.36 -9.65 11.71
C ASP A 280 -5.08 -8.86 10.42
N HIS A 281 -5.90 -9.07 9.39
CA HIS A 281 -5.74 -8.41 8.10
C HIS A 281 -5.82 -6.88 8.18
N GLY A 282 -6.58 -6.34 9.12
CA GLY A 282 -6.76 -4.89 9.29
C GLY A 282 -5.71 -4.23 10.19
N THR A 283 -5.01 -5.00 11.02
CA THR A 283 -4.09 -4.43 12.04
C THR A 283 -2.61 -4.65 11.73
N ILE A 284 -2.28 -5.51 10.77
CA ILE A 284 -0.89 -5.95 10.51
C ILE A 284 0.02 -4.85 9.93
N LEU A 285 -0.53 -3.83 9.26
CA LEU A 285 0.25 -2.83 8.51
C LEU A 285 1.38 -2.21 9.34
N HIS A 286 1.05 -1.61 10.47
CA HIS A 286 2.03 -0.88 11.30
C HIS A 286 3.08 -1.79 11.95
N PRO A 287 2.70 -2.88 12.68
CA PRO A 287 3.70 -3.72 13.32
C PRO A 287 4.60 -4.43 12.31
N ALA A 288 4.06 -4.93 11.20
CA ALA A 288 4.87 -5.58 10.17
C ALA A 288 5.82 -4.60 9.47
N THR A 289 5.38 -3.37 9.20
CA THR A 289 6.24 -2.32 8.62
C THR A 289 7.42 -1.99 9.55
N LEU A 290 7.17 -1.75 10.82
CA LEU A 290 8.23 -1.43 11.79
C LEU A 290 9.18 -2.60 12.00
N ASN A 291 8.68 -3.83 12.01
CA ASN A 291 9.49 -5.04 12.06
C ASN A 291 10.37 -5.18 10.81
N ALA A 292 9.81 -4.95 9.62
CA ALA A 292 10.58 -4.98 8.37
C ALA A 292 11.74 -3.97 8.40
N PHE A 293 11.49 -2.74 8.83
CA PHE A 293 12.54 -1.73 8.98
C PHE A 293 13.60 -2.16 9.98
N ALA A 294 13.20 -2.75 11.13
CA ALA A 294 14.14 -3.24 12.14
C ALA A 294 15.02 -4.38 11.62
N HIS A 295 14.50 -5.26 10.76
CA HIS A 295 15.27 -6.33 10.13
C HIS A 295 16.19 -5.83 9.02
N PHE A 296 15.74 -4.87 8.23
CA PHE A 296 16.52 -4.35 7.11
C PHE A 296 17.60 -3.37 7.53
N PHE A 297 17.36 -2.64 8.62
CA PHE A 297 18.23 -1.59 9.16
C PHE A 297 18.42 -1.79 10.68
N PRO A 298 19.16 -2.84 11.09
CA PRO A 298 19.44 -3.07 12.49
C PRO A 298 20.21 -1.89 13.10
N ARG A 299 19.88 -1.53 14.34
CA ARG A 299 20.65 -0.51 15.08
C ARG A 299 22.10 -0.94 15.19
N PRO A 300 23.04 0.00 15.06
CA PRO A 300 24.40 -0.26 15.50
C PRO A 300 24.43 -0.73 16.96
N PRO A 301 25.34 -1.62 17.33
CA PRO A 301 25.51 -1.97 18.75
C PRO A 301 25.79 -0.71 19.56
N GLU A 302 25.18 -0.60 20.72
CA GLU A 302 25.50 0.47 21.68
C GLU A 302 27.00 0.38 22.02
N LYS A 303 27.71 1.51 21.90
CA LYS A 303 29.12 1.59 22.22
C LYS A 303 29.33 1.70 23.72
#